data_8399a10a89cc3e7fd905bdc35764b534
#
_entry.id   8399a10a89cc3e7fd905bdc35764b534
#
_cell.length_a   1.000
_cell.length_b   1.000
_cell.length_c   1.000
_cell.angle_alpha   90.00
_cell.angle_beta   90.00
_cell.angle_gamma   90.00
#
_symmetry.space_group_name_H-M   'P 1'
#
loop_
_entity.id
_entity.type
_entity.pdbx_description
1 polymer ?
#
loop_
_entity_poly.entity_id
_entity_poly.type
_entity_poly.pdbx_seq_one_letter_code
_entity_poly.pdbx_strand_id
1 'polypeptide(L)'
;MQKFHPRDAGAAEGRKGILAARGAAEHGFTFGRRSAEHGFTLVELLVVIVIIGLLGTIVAINVFGALGTSNIAKAKADIATLESALDQYRLDNLTYPSTSDGLSALLSPPPGLAQPERYRQGGYIKKLPNDPWGQPYQYIAPGRKGAFDIYSLGADKQTGGEGENADIYSSDL
;
A
#
# COMPACT_ATOMS: atom_id res chain seq x y z
N MET A 1 8.70 44.57 -39.41
CA MET A 1 7.97 45.36 -40.38
C MET A 1 6.64 45.70 -39.74
N GLN A 2 6.61 46.88 -39.34
CA GLN A 2 5.83 48.06 -39.70
C GLN A 2 4.43 48.00 -39.10
N LYS A 3 4.20 48.84 -38.09
CA LYS A 3 3.75 50.25 -38.17
C LYS A 3 2.24 50.31 -38.47
N PHE A 4 1.36 51.09 -37.90
CA PHE A 4 1.50 52.40 -37.31
C PHE A 4 0.09 52.79 -36.77
N HIS A 5 0.01 53.45 -35.70
CA HIS A 5 -0.86 54.52 -35.18
C HIS A 5 -1.43 55.48 -36.27
N PRO A 6 -2.28 56.47 -36.00
CA PRO A 6 -2.92 57.03 -34.79
C PRO A 6 -4.27 57.77 -35.02
N ARG A 7 -4.77 58.46 -33.92
CA ARG A 7 -5.41 59.80 -33.84
C ARG A 7 -6.80 59.96 -34.44
N ASP A 8 -7.68 60.82 -34.02
CA ASP A 8 -7.76 62.02 -33.17
C ASP A 8 -9.25 62.26 -32.81
N ALA A 9 -9.56 62.72 -31.63
CA ALA A 9 -9.80 64.10 -31.24
C ALA A 9 -11.17 64.74 -31.65
N GLY A 10 -11.78 65.40 -30.70
CA GLY A 10 -12.81 66.40 -30.88
C GLY A 10 -13.83 66.36 -29.73
N ALA A 11 -13.76 67.03 -28.73
CA ALA A 11 -13.90 68.38 -28.22
C ALA A 11 -15.26 69.04 -28.52
N ALA A 12 -15.84 69.51 -27.48
CA ALA A 12 -16.58 70.76 -27.23
C ALA A 12 -17.92 70.50 -26.53
N GLU A 13 -18.06 70.91 -25.31
CA GLU A 13 -18.42 72.21 -24.77
C GLU A 13 -19.92 72.58 -24.90
N GLY A 14 -20.52 72.86 -23.76
CA GLY A 14 -21.79 73.59 -23.77
C GLY A 14 -22.63 73.52 -22.48
N ARG A 15 -22.25 74.26 -21.48
CA ARG A 15 -23.07 75.22 -20.66
C ARG A 15 -24.40 74.82 -20.03
N LYS A 16 -24.34 74.94 -18.69
CA LYS A 16 -25.23 75.72 -17.78
C LYS A 16 -26.69 75.31 -17.66
N GLY A 17 -27.04 74.99 -16.46
CA GLY A 17 -28.43 75.08 -15.97
C GLY A 17 -28.50 74.75 -14.47
N ILE A 18 -28.47 75.79 -13.69
CA ILE A 18 -28.71 75.83 -12.24
C ILE A 18 -30.19 75.49 -12.00
N LEU A 19 -30.49 74.61 -11.00
CA LEU A 19 -31.37 75.01 -9.88
C LEU A 19 -31.54 73.86 -8.90
N ALA A 20 -31.49 74.26 -7.66
CA ALA A 20 -31.63 73.47 -6.45
C ALA A 20 -33.02 72.80 -6.28
N ALA A 21 -32.98 71.59 -5.71
CA ALA A 21 -34.08 71.16 -4.86
C ALA A 21 -33.56 70.26 -3.77
N ARG A 22 -33.77 70.70 -2.56
CA ARG A 22 -33.65 69.97 -1.31
C ARG A 22 -34.47 68.65 -1.37
N GLY A 23 -33.88 67.53 -1.02
CA GLY A 23 -34.67 66.33 -0.83
C GLY A 23 -33.86 65.38 0.07
N ALA A 24 -34.20 65.40 1.33
CA ALA A 24 -34.11 64.34 2.36
C ALA A 24 -33.09 63.21 2.15
N ALA A 25 -32.09 63.22 2.99
CA ALA A 25 -31.25 62.04 3.31
C ALA A 25 -32.12 60.94 3.90
N GLU A 26 -32.47 59.95 3.11
CA GLU A 26 -32.91 58.65 3.61
C GLU A 26 -31.67 57.80 3.80
N HIS A 27 -31.15 57.79 5.01
CA HIS A 27 -30.22 56.79 5.47
C HIS A 27 -30.95 55.43 5.49
N GLY A 28 -30.96 54.73 4.35
CA GLY A 28 -31.30 53.33 4.29
C GLY A 28 -30.27 52.53 5.09
N PHE A 29 -30.54 52.33 6.38
CA PHE A 29 -29.80 51.44 7.25
C PHE A 29 -30.16 50.01 6.80
N THR A 30 -29.38 49.47 5.89
CA THR A 30 -29.46 48.05 5.53
C THR A 30 -28.96 47.24 6.72
N PHE A 31 -29.93 46.72 7.48
CA PHE A 31 -29.66 45.66 8.43
C PHE A 31 -29.09 44.46 7.61
N GLY A 32 -27.80 44.36 7.60
CA GLY A 32 -27.15 43.13 7.15
C GLY A 32 -27.73 41.98 7.94
N ARG A 33 -28.43 41.07 7.25
CA ARG A 33 -28.81 39.76 7.80
C ARG A 33 -27.52 39.11 8.30
N ARG A 34 -27.29 39.19 9.60
CA ARG A 34 -26.34 38.30 10.26
C ARG A 34 -26.88 36.91 10.04
N SER A 35 -26.28 36.19 9.11
CA SER A 35 -26.42 34.74 9.07
C SER A 35 -26.09 34.25 10.47
N ALA A 36 -27.06 33.66 11.14
CA ALA A 36 -26.82 33.02 12.42
C ALA A 36 -25.84 31.88 12.15
N GLU A 37 -24.57 32.11 12.44
CA GLU A 37 -23.59 31.04 12.49
C GLU A 37 -23.99 30.16 13.66
N HIS A 38 -24.60 29.03 13.34
CA HIS A 38 -24.94 28.02 14.33
C HIS A 38 -23.63 27.37 14.75
N GLY A 39 -23.05 27.84 15.84
CA GLY A 39 -21.93 27.16 16.49
C GLY A 39 -22.39 25.79 16.99
N PHE A 40 -21.53 24.78 16.81
CA PHE A 40 -21.78 23.46 17.36
C PHE A 40 -21.87 23.51 18.87
N THR A 41 -22.82 22.79 19.43
CA THR A 41 -22.91 22.62 20.88
C THR A 41 -21.84 21.62 21.36
N LEU A 42 -21.37 21.78 22.58
CA LEU A 42 -20.39 20.89 23.20
C LEU A 42 -20.92 19.43 23.26
N VAL A 43 -22.25 19.29 23.51
CA VAL A 43 -22.93 17.99 23.53
C VAL A 43 -22.95 17.35 22.14
N GLU A 44 -23.21 18.12 21.07
CA GLU A 44 -23.23 17.62 19.70
C GLU A 44 -21.85 17.09 19.26
N LEU A 45 -20.80 17.79 19.64
CA LEU A 45 -19.43 17.37 19.38
C LEU A 45 -19.07 16.11 20.19
N LEU A 46 -19.54 16.02 21.44
CA LEU A 46 -19.35 14.84 22.28
C LEU A 46 -20.04 13.60 21.68
N VAL A 47 -21.28 13.74 21.23
CA VAL A 47 -22.02 12.64 20.58
C VAL A 47 -21.30 12.17 19.33
N VAL A 48 -20.80 13.09 18.51
CA VAL A 48 -20.06 12.74 17.28
C VAL A 48 -18.81 11.93 17.59
N ILE A 49 -17.98 12.36 18.54
CA ILE A 49 -16.76 11.61 18.89
C ILE A 49 -17.05 10.24 19.49
N VAL A 50 -18.14 10.09 20.26
CA VAL A 50 -18.58 8.79 20.78
C VAL A 50 -18.99 7.85 19.64
N ILE A 51 -19.77 8.34 18.69
CA ILE A 51 -20.21 7.54 17.54
C ILE A 51 -18.99 7.14 16.67
N ILE A 52 -18.08 8.08 16.38
CA ILE A 52 -16.86 7.78 15.61
C ILE A 52 -15.99 6.76 16.37
N GLY A 53 -15.84 6.89 17.68
CA GLY A 53 -15.11 5.94 18.49
C GLY A 53 -15.70 4.53 18.44
N LEU A 54 -17.02 4.41 18.54
CA LEU A 54 -17.73 3.13 18.47
C LEU A 54 -17.57 2.49 17.09
N LEU A 55 -17.81 3.25 16.02
CA LEU A 55 -17.68 2.75 14.64
C LEU A 55 -16.22 2.38 14.32
N GLY A 56 -15.26 3.19 14.78
CA GLY A 56 -13.83 2.92 14.59
C GLY A 56 -13.40 1.57 15.19
N THR A 57 -13.93 1.20 16.34
CA THR A 57 -13.62 -0.09 16.98
C THR A 57 -14.10 -1.27 16.13
N ILE A 58 -15.32 -1.21 15.59
CA ILE A 58 -15.87 -2.27 14.75
C ILE A 58 -15.06 -2.44 13.46
N VAL A 59 -14.66 -1.33 12.84
CA VAL A 59 -13.85 -1.35 11.60
C VAL A 59 -12.46 -1.93 11.88
N ALA A 60 -11.83 -1.56 13.00
CA ALA A 60 -10.49 -2.04 13.34
C ALA A 60 -10.42 -3.57 13.43
N ILE A 61 -11.37 -4.22 14.10
CA ILE A 61 -11.41 -5.68 14.25
C ILE A 61 -11.48 -6.38 12.88
N ASN A 62 -12.33 -5.89 11.97
CA ASN A 62 -12.49 -6.46 10.64
C ASN A 62 -11.24 -6.28 9.76
N VAL A 63 -10.59 -5.12 9.85
CA VAL A 63 -9.37 -4.83 9.07
C VAL A 63 -8.21 -5.72 9.52
N PHE A 64 -7.99 -5.88 10.81
CA PHE A 64 -6.90 -6.75 11.31
C PHE A 64 -7.11 -8.22 10.91
N GLY A 65 -8.34 -8.74 10.98
CA GLY A 65 -8.61 -10.11 10.53
C GLY A 65 -8.38 -10.31 9.03
N ALA A 66 -8.74 -9.33 8.20
CA ALA A 66 -8.50 -9.38 6.76
C ALA A 66 -7.00 -9.32 6.41
N LEU A 67 -6.21 -8.53 7.15
CA LEU A 67 -4.76 -8.46 6.96
C LEU A 67 -4.09 -9.81 7.26
N GLY A 68 -4.48 -10.48 8.35
CA GLY A 68 -3.96 -11.80 8.69
C GLY A 68 -4.20 -12.85 7.61
N THR A 69 -5.42 -12.92 7.12
CA THR A 69 -5.76 -13.82 6.01
C THR A 69 -4.96 -13.53 4.74
N SER A 70 -4.76 -12.25 4.44
CA SER A 70 -3.96 -11.81 3.28
C SER A 70 -2.49 -12.18 3.42
N ASN A 71 -1.91 -12.04 4.61
CA ASN A 71 -0.53 -12.43 4.90
C ASN A 71 -0.32 -13.94 4.70
N ILE A 72 -1.22 -14.76 5.23
CA ILE A 72 -1.18 -16.22 5.04
C ILE A 72 -1.27 -16.57 3.56
N ALA A 73 -2.20 -15.96 2.82
CA ALA A 73 -2.37 -16.21 1.38
C ALA A 73 -1.10 -15.81 0.60
N LYS A 74 -0.48 -14.69 0.96
CA LYS A 74 0.79 -14.27 0.35
C LYS A 74 1.90 -15.26 0.65
N ALA A 75 2.05 -15.72 1.89
CA ALA A 75 3.08 -16.70 2.25
C ALA A 75 2.92 -17.99 1.45
N LYS A 76 1.70 -18.50 1.29
CA LYS A 76 1.42 -19.68 0.47
C LYS A 76 1.80 -19.48 -1.01
N ALA A 77 1.48 -18.32 -1.58
CA ALA A 77 1.83 -17.99 -2.96
C ALA A 77 3.36 -17.87 -3.16
N ASP A 78 4.05 -17.27 -2.22
CA ASP A 78 5.52 -17.19 -2.24
C ASP A 78 6.16 -18.58 -2.17
N ILE A 79 5.67 -19.45 -1.28
CA ILE A 79 6.14 -20.85 -1.15
C ILE A 79 5.93 -21.59 -2.46
N ALA A 80 4.75 -21.52 -3.08
CA ALA A 80 4.47 -22.16 -4.36
C ALA A 80 5.40 -21.66 -5.49
N THR A 81 5.77 -20.38 -5.45
CA THR A 81 6.73 -19.81 -6.40
C THR A 81 8.13 -20.37 -6.18
N LEU A 82 8.55 -20.51 -4.91
CA LEU A 82 9.85 -21.08 -4.55
C LEU A 82 9.91 -22.58 -4.89
N GLU A 83 8.81 -23.33 -4.69
CA GLU A 83 8.72 -24.74 -5.11
C GLU A 83 8.91 -24.88 -6.61
N SER A 84 8.22 -24.05 -7.41
CA SER A 84 8.38 -24.05 -8.86
C SER A 84 9.81 -23.75 -9.31
N ALA A 85 10.52 -22.89 -8.58
CA ALA A 85 11.92 -22.59 -8.86
C ALA A 85 12.84 -23.77 -8.48
N LEU A 86 12.55 -24.47 -7.37
CA LEU A 86 13.27 -25.68 -6.97
C LEU A 86 13.06 -26.84 -7.95
N ASP A 87 11.86 -26.98 -8.49
CA ASP A 87 11.59 -27.98 -9.53
C ASP A 87 12.38 -27.68 -10.80
N GLN A 88 12.46 -26.41 -11.21
CA GLN A 88 13.31 -26.02 -12.34
C GLN A 88 14.79 -26.27 -12.05
N TYR A 89 15.25 -25.97 -10.84
CA TYR A 89 16.61 -26.31 -10.40
C TYR A 89 16.88 -27.80 -10.55
N ARG A 90 15.97 -28.66 -10.07
CA ARG A 90 16.07 -30.12 -10.17
C ARG A 90 16.11 -30.61 -11.61
N LEU A 91 15.30 -30.04 -12.50
CA LEU A 91 15.28 -30.40 -13.93
C LEU A 91 16.65 -30.17 -14.58
N ASP A 92 17.30 -29.05 -14.24
CA ASP A 92 18.60 -28.72 -14.81
C ASP A 92 19.75 -29.48 -14.08
N ASN A 93 19.72 -29.59 -12.76
CA ASN A 93 20.83 -30.11 -11.96
C ASN A 93 20.63 -31.56 -11.48
N LEU A 94 19.47 -32.20 -11.79
CA LEU A 94 19.09 -33.58 -11.47
C LEU A 94 18.91 -33.88 -9.97
N THR A 95 19.08 -32.89 -9.11
CA THR A 95 18.92 -32.99 -7.66
C THR A 95 18.38 -31.69 -7.11
N TYR A 96 17.75 -31.73 -5.92
CA TYR A 96 17.44 -30.52 -5.15
C TYR A 96 18.69 -30.03 -4.41
N PRO A 97 18.74 -28.74 -4.03
CA PRO A 97 19.79 -28.23 -3.18
C PRO A 97 19.82 -28.96 -1.84
N SER A 98 21.00 -29.05 -1.21
CA SER A 98 21.10 -29.53 0.17
C SER A 98 20.54 -28.50 1.15
N THR A 99 20.22 -28.91 2.37
CA THR A 99 19.82 -27.99 3.45
C THR A 99 20.87 -26.90 3.69
N SER A 100 22.16 -27.23 3.56
CA SER A 100 23.25 -26.27 3.72
C SER A 100 23.35 -25.25 2.60
N ASP A 101 22.98 -25.64 1.37
CA ASP A 101 22.92 -24.72 0.23
C ASP A 101 21.70 -23.80 0.33
N GLY A 102 20.60 -24.34 0.84
CA GLY A 102 19.38 -23.61 1.09
C GLY A 102 18.76 -23.01 -0.18
N LEU A 103 17.88 -22.06 0.00
CA LEU A 103 17.24 -21.32 -1.11
C LEU A 103 18.22 -20.41 -1.87
N SER A 104 19.41 -20.13 -1.30
CA SER A 104 20.44 -19.34 -1.99
C SER A 104 20.94 -20.01 -3.27
N ALA A 105 20.84 -21.35 -3.34
CA ALA A 105 21.11 -22.12 -4.54
C ALA A 105 20.21 -21.78 -5.73
N LEU A 106 19.08 -21.10 -5.51
CA LEU A 106 18.21 -20.59 -6.58
C LEU A 106 18.73 -19.29 -7.20
N LEU A 107 19.60 -18.56 -6.50
CA LEU A 107 20.18 -17.29 -7.00
C LEU A 107 21.50 -17.49 -7.73
N SER A 108 22.34 -18.40 -7.21
CA SER A 108 23.68 -18.68 -7.73
C SER A 108 24.05 -20.14 -7.51
N PRO A 109 24.94 -20.71 -8.34
CA PRO A 109 25.36 -22.10 -8.18
C PRO A 109 26.03 -22.31 -6.83
N PRO A 110 25.59 -23.31 -6.04
CA PRO A 110 26.21 -23.61 -4.75
C PRO A 110 27.64 -24.14 -4.94
N PRO A 111 28.53 -23.93 -3.97
CA PRO A 111 29.85 -24.51 -3.96
C PRO A 111 29.75 -26.05 -4.01
N GLY A 112 30.47 -26.69 -4.94
CA GLY A 112 30.47 -28.16 -5.06
C GLY A 112 29.33 -28.76 -5.86
N LEU A 113 28.58 -27.96 -6.62
CA LEU A 113 27.61 -28.46 -7.58
C LEU A 113 28.33 -29.41 -8.59
N ALA A 114 27.80 -30.63 -8.74
CA ALA A 114 28.45 -31.68 -9.52
C ALA A 114 28.66 -31.33 -11.00
N GLN A 115 27.71 -30.55 -11.56
CA GLN A 115 27.72 -30.13 -12.96
C GLN A 115 27.37 -28.62 -13.06
N PRO A 116 28.32 -27.73 -12.75
CA PRO A 116 28.06 -26.28 -12.73
C PRO A 116 27.63 -25.71 -14.10
N GLU A 117 28.04 -26.36 -15.20
CA GLU A 117 27.69 -25.99 -16.57
C GLU A 117 26.20 -26.16 -16.87
N ARG A 118 25.49 -26.97 -16.10
CA ARG A 118 24.04 -27.17 -16.23
C ARG A 118 23.23 -26.12 -15.48
N TYR A 119 23.89 -25.41 -14.58
CA TYR A 119 23.21 -24.38 -13.81
C TYR A 119 22.78 -23.21 -14.71
N ARG A 120 21.52 -22.80 -14.58
CA ARG A 120 20.94 -21.75 -15.42
C ARG A 120 21.62 -20.40 -15.19
N GLN A 121 22.10 -19.77 -16.28
CA GLN A 121 22.66 -18.42 -16.20
C GLN A 121 21.60 -17.44 -15.68
N GLY A 122 21.95 -16.70 -14.62
CA GLY A 122 21.07 -15.77 -13.95
C GLY A 122 20.17 -16.37 -12.85
N GLY A 123 20.33 -17.68 -12.57
CA GLY A 123 19.58 -18.35 -11.51
C GLY A 123 18.15 -18.73 -11.88
N TYR A 124 17.41 -19.25 -10.93
CA TYR A 124 16.01 -19.71 -11.06
C TYR A 124 15.03 -18.69 -10.51
N ILE A 125 15.50 -17.76 -9.70
CA ILE A 125 14.75 -16.64 -9.16
C ILE A 125 15.64 -15.41 -9.10
N LYS A 126 15.07 -14.23 -9.32
CA LYS A 126 15.85 -12.97 -9.30
C LYS A 126 16.20 -12.50 -7.90
N LYS A 127 15.33 -12.78 -6.95
CA LYS A 127 15.47 -12.38 -5.55
C LYS A 127 14.66 -13.34 -4.68
N LEU A 128 15.21 -13.74 -3.55
CA LEU A 128 14.48 -14.47 -2.52
C LEU A 128 13.53 -13.50 -1.82
N PRO A 129 12.23 -13.82 -1.75
CA PRO A 129 11.29 -13.04 -0.98
C PRO A 129 11.51 -13.29 0.51
N ASN A 130 11.16 -12.30 1.31
CA ASN A 130 10.86 -12.53 2.71
C ASN A 130 9.37 -12.86 2.85
N ASP A 131 9.04 -13.55 3.91
CA ASP A 131 7.66 -13.80 4.29
C ASP A 131 6.93 -12.47 4.64
N PRO A 132 5.61 -12.46 4.76
CA PRO A 132 4.85 -11.25 5.08
C PRO A 132 5.22 -10.59 6.41
N TRP A 133 5.84 -11.33 7.30
CA TRP A 133 6.29 -10.87 8.62
C TRP A 133 7.77 -10.46 8.65
N GLY A 134 8.43 -10.44 7.47
CA GLY A 134 9.78 -9.92 7.25
C GLY A 134 10.90 -10.90 7.54
N GLN A 135 10.59 -12.21 7.69
CA GLN A 135 11.61 -13.25 7.87
C GLN A 135 11.94 -13.96 6.54
N PRO A 136 13.16 -14.46 6.35
CA PRO A 136 13.46 -15.30 5.21
C PRO A 136 12.74 -16.65 5.36
N TYR A 137 12.22 -17.18 4.23
CA TYR A 137 11.71 -18.55 4.21
C TYR A 137 12.80 -19.54 4.55
N GLN A 138 12.44 -20.55 5.33
CA GLN A 138 13.32 -21.64 5.72
C GLN A 138 13.23 -22.78 4.70
N TYR A 139 14.30 -23.58 4.61
CA TYR A 139 14.40 -24.71 3.69
C TYR A 139 15.06 -25.89 4.37
N ILE A 140 14.53 -27.07 4.15
CA ILE A 140 15.10 -28.33 4.64
C ILE A 140 14.95 -29.41 3.56
N ALA A 141 15.99 -30.18 3.33
CA ALA A 141 16.01 -31.37 2.49
C ALA A 141 16.78 -32.50 3.18
N PRO A 142 16.16 -33.69 3.40
CA PRO A 142 14.79 -34.05 3.00
C PRO A 142 13.73 -33.35 3.84
N GLY A 143 12.54 -33.14 3.23
CA GLY A 143 11.38 -32.58 3.90
C GLY A 143 10.63 -33.61 4.77
N ARG A 144 9.58 -33.15 5.48
CA ARG A 144 8.74 -33.99 6.34
C ARG A 144 7.92 -35.02 5.57
N LYS A 145 7.39 -34.63 4.40
CA LYS A 145 6.52 -35.46 3.56
C LYS A 145 7.06 -35.66 2.14
N GLY A 146 8.19 -35.03 1.80
CA GLY A 146 8.72 -35.03 0.44
C GLY A 146 10.22 -34.83 0.37
N ALA A 147 10.69 -34.51 -0.84
CA ALA A 147 12.12 -34.30 -1.08
C ALA A 147 12.67 -33.06 -0.35
N PHE A 148 11.84 -32.10 -0.08
CA PHE A 148 12.17 -30.89 0.67
C PHE A 148 10.92 -30.29 1.34
N ASP A 149 11.11 -29.38 2.27
CA ASP A 149 10.10 -28.44 2.76
C ASP A 149 10.63 -27.02 2.69
N ILE A 150 9.75 -26.10 2.28
CA ILE A 150 9.89 -24.66 2.44
C ILE A 150 8.88 -24.24 3.49
N TYR A 151 9.27 -23.40 4.44
CA TYR A 151 8.32 -22.97 5.46
C TYR A 151 8.59 -21.56 6.00
N SER A 152 7.53 -20.96 6.55
CA SER A 152 7.56 -19.77 7.38
C SER A 152 7.08 -20.13 8.78
N LEU A 153 7.64 -19.49 9.80
CA LEU A 153 7.25 -19.65 11.21
C LEU A 153 6.14 -18.67 11.61
N GLY A 154 5.46 -18.04 10.64
CA GLY A 154 4.39 -17.10 10.94
C GLY A 154 4.84 -15.79 11.60
N ALA A 155 3.87 -15.12 12.21
CA ALA A 155 4.07 -13.79 12.79
C ALA A 155 4.94 -13.80 14.06
N ASP A 156 4.86 -14.85 14.88
CA ASP A 156 5.57 -14.94 16.14
C ASP A 156 7.00 -15.50 16.02
N LYS A 157 7.38 -16.01 14.83
CA LYS A 157 8.71 -16.57 14.53
C LYS A 157 9.08 -17.77 15.40
N GLN A 158 8.09 -18.49 15.90
CA GLN A 158 8.26 -19.66 16.75
C GLN A 158 7.56 -20.86 16.11
N THR A 159 8.07 -22.06 16.38
CA THR A 159 7.46 -23.29 15.87
C THR A 159 6.10 -23.54 16.51
N GLY A 160 5.09 -23.80 15.70
CA GLY A 160 3.71 -24.06 16.11
C GLY A 160 2.81 -22.86 15.93
N GLY A 161 1.92 -22.59 16.90
CA GLY A 161 0.98 -21.46 16.86
C GLY A 161 -0.32 -21.74 16.10
N GLU A 162 -1.21 -20.72 16.09
CA GLU A 162 -2.50 -20.75 15.41
C GLU A 162 -2.73 -19.43 14.64
N GLY A 163 -3.54 -19.48 13.58
CA GLY A 163 -3.86 -18.32 12.78
C GLY A 163 -2.64 -17.73 12.07
N GLU A 164 -2.32 -16.45 12.31
CA GLU A 164 -1.13 -15.79 11.74
C GLU A 164 0.18 -16.29 12.35
N ASN A 165 0.14 -16.88 13.54
CA ASN A 165 1.30 -17.45 14.22
C ASN A 165 1.58 -18.88 13.80
N ALA A 166 0.67 -19.52 13.04
CA ALA A 166 0.87 -20.88 12.58
C ALA A 166 2.01 -20.99 11.58
N ASP A 167 2.79 -22.05 11.70
CA ASP A 167 3.77 -22.43 10.69
C ASP A 167 3.07 -22.75 9.37
N ILE A 168 3.65 -22.30 8.26
CA ILE A 168 3.16 -22.59 6.91
C ILE A 168 4.23 -23.39 6.20
N TYR A 169 3.97 -24.67 5.97
CA TYR A 169 4.86 -25.57 5.24
C TYR A 169 4.38 -25.85 3.84
N SER A 170 5.31 -26.02 2.90
CA SER A 170 5.01 -26.42 1.53
C SER A 170 4.27 -27.77 1.49
N SER A 171 4.65 -28.71 2.34
CA SER A 171 4.02 -30.04 2.41
C SER A 171 2.58 -30.06 2.93
N ASP A 172 2.04 -28.92 3.34
CA ASP A 172 0.67 -28.75 3.84
C ASP A 172 -0.22 -27.90 2.92
N LEU A 173 0.26 -27.53 1.71
CA LEU A 173 -0.44 -26.71 0.71
C LEU A 173 -1.28 -27.48 -0.28
#